data_1174cb0299d94f0e688008ca08c1701a
#
_entry.id   1174cb0299d94f0e688008ca08c1701a
#
_cell.length_a   1.000
_cell.length_b   1.000
_cell.length_c   1.000
_cell.angle_alpha   90.00
_cell.angle_beta   90.00
_cell.angle_gamma   90.00
#
_symmetry.space_group_name_H-M   'P 1'
#
loop_
_entity.id
_entity.type
_entity.pdbx_description
1 polymer ?
#
loop_
_entity_poly.entity_id
_entity_poly.type
_entity_poly.pdbx_seq_one_letter_code
_entity_poly.pdbx_strand_id
1 'polypeptide(L)'
;IDGVRLCKAKRYRYLNNNMEDLEAKLKDARESGCKKILIATDGVFSMDGYIANLKAICDLADRYDALTMVDDSHAVGFMGAHGRGTAEFCGVIGRVDIITGTFGKAMGGASGGYTAARQPIVDLLRQRSRPYLFSNTLAPAICAATLRTIDLLEESTALRDKVHENARYFRAEMEKLGFDLLPGEHPIVPVMLYDPKIAQEFARRMLEKLSLIHISEPTR
;
A
#
# COMPACT_ATOMS: atom_id res chain seq x y z
N ILE A 1 -9.40 -5.45 -4.18
CA ILE A 1 -9.81 -5.92 -5.52
C ILE A 1 -11.15 -6.66 -5.45
N ASP A 2 -11.35 -7.61 -4.52
CA ASP A 2 -12.59 -8.41 -4.48
C ASP A 2 -13.82 -7.57 -4.15
N GLY A 3 -13.72 -6.60 -3.24
CA GLY A 3 -14.79 -5.65 -2.98
C GLY A 3 -15.22 -4.87 -4.23
N VAL A 4 -14.25 -4.47 -5.06
CA VAL A 4 -14.52 -3.82 -6.36
C VAL A 4 -15.19 -4.80 -7.33
N ARG A 5 -14.83 -6.08 -7.31
CA ARG A 5 -15.46 -7.12 -8.15
C ARG A 5 -16.92 -7.39 -7.75
N LEU A 6 -17.22 -7.29 -6.45
CA LEU A 6 -18.56 -7.57 -5.91
C LEU A 6 -19.50 -6.36 -6.00
N CYS A 7 -18.99 -5.14 -6.20
CA CYS A 7 -19.85 -3.97 -6.33
C CYS A 7 -20.55 -3.91 -7.70
N LYS A 8 -21.65 -3.16 -7.77
CA LYS A 8 -22.42 -2.96 -9.01
C LYS A 8 -21.90 -1.80 -9.88
N ALA A 9 -20.83 -1.11 -9.44
CA ALA A 9 -20.24 -0.02 -10.19
C ALA A 9 -19.59 -0.51 -11.48
N LYS A 10 -19.60 0.32 -12.53
CA LYS A 10 -18.82 0.08 -13.74
C LYS A 10 -17.33 0.07 -13.37
N ARG A 11 -16.59 -0.89 -13.90
CA ARG A 11 -15.19 -1.11 -13.53
C ARG A 11 -14.28 -0.87 -14.70
N TYR A 12 -13.23 -0.13 -14.43
CA TYR A 12 -12.14 0.12 -15.36
C TYR A 12 -10.84 -0.43 -14.76
N ARG A 13 -9.96 -0.91 -15.60
CA ARG A 13 -8.60 -1.32 -15.19
C ARG A 13 -7.62 -0.51 -16.00
N TYR A 14 -6.62 0.03 -15.33
CA TYR A 14 -5.49 0.68 -15.98
C TYR A 14 -4.19 -0.06 -15.64
N LEU A 15 -3.20 0.06 -16.51
CA LEU A 15 -1.89 -0.56 -16.34
C LEU A 15 -1.19 0.04 -15.12
N ASN A 16 -0.47 -0.82 -14.37
CA ASN A 16 0.21 -0.40 -13.15
C ASN A 16 1.10 0.82 -13.40
N ASN A 17 0.87 1.86 -12.61
CA ASN A 17 1.60 3.12 -12.62
C ASN A 17 1.65 3.84 -13.99
N ASN A 18 0.75 3.51 -14.92
CA ASN A 18 0.64 4.14 -16.23
C ASN A 18 -0.41 5.26 -16.20
N MET A 19 0.05 6.50 -16.13
CA MET A 19 -0.82 7.68 -16.00
C MET A 19 -1.57 8.01 -17.30
N GLU A 20 -1.01 7.70 -18.46
CA GLU A 20 -1.68 7.89 -19.76
C GLU A 20 -2.88 6.95 -19.88
N ASP A 21 -2.70 5.67 -19.52
CA ASP A 21 -3.80 4.70 -19.51
C ASP A 21 -4.85 5.05 -18.44
N LEU A 22 -4.43 5.51 -17.25
CA LEU A 22 -5.37 6.03 -16.24
C LEU A 22 -6.19 7.19 -16.80
N GLU A 23 -5.57 8.17 -17.43
CA GLU A 23 -6.28 9.30 -18.01
C GLU A 23 -7.26 8.86 -19.12
N ALA A 24 -6.86 7.93 -19.97
CA ALA A 24 -7.75 7.36 -21.00
C ALA A 24 -8.99 6.69 -20.39
N LYS A 25 -8.83 5.94 -19.27
CA LYS A 25 -9.96 5.33 -18.54
C LYS A 25 -10.87 6.36 -17.87
N LEU A 26 -10.30 7.47 -17.38
CA LEU A 26 -11.08 8.56 -16.78
C LEU A 26 -11.92 9.28 -17.85
N LYS A 27 -11.36 9.53 -19.03
CA LYS A 27 -12.09 10.09 -20.19
C LYS A 27 -13.26 9.19 -20.58
N ASP A 28 -13.01 7.90 -20.82
CA ASP A 28 -14.06 6.92 -21.16
C ASP A 28 -15.14 6.86 -20.06
N ALA A 29 -14.77 6.88 -18.80
CA ALA A 29 -15.73 6.90 -17.71
C ALA A 29 -16.65 8.15 -17.75
N ARG A 30 -16.10 9.32 -18.01
CA ARG A 30 -16.89 10.56 -18.13
C ARG A 30 -17.80 10.55 -19.37
N GLU A 31 -17.28 10.14 -20.51
CA GLU A 31 -18.03 9.99 -21.75
C GLU A 31 -19.18 8.97 -21.63
N SER A 32 -18.94 7.92 -20.85
CA SER A 32 -19.97 6.92 -20.52
C SER A 32 -21.03 7.40 -19.51
N GLY A 33 -20.98 8.67 -19.07
CA GLY A 33 -21.95 9.26 -18.16
C GLY A 33 -21.76 8.88 -16.67
N CYS A 34 -20.58 8.42 -16.26
CA CYS A 34 -20.29 8.14 -14.85
C CYS A 34 -20.32 9.46 -14.04
N LYS A 35 -21.29 9.58 -13.13
CA LYS A 35 -21.43 10.77 -12.28
C LYS A 35 -20.37 10.87 -11.20
N LYS A 36 -20.00 9.73 -10.59
CA LYS A 36 -18.97 9.62 -9.57
C LYS A 36 -17.94 8.60 -9.98
N ILE A 37 -16.67 8.95 -9.85
CA ILE A 37 -15.53 8.10 -10.18
C ILE A 37 -14.69 7.95 -8.92
N LEU A 38 -14.21 6.74 -8.65
CA LEU A 38 -13.27 6.43 -7.59
C LEU A 38 -12.05 5.78 -8.23
N ILE A 39 -10.88 6.39 -8.07
CA ILE A 39 -9.58 5.79 -8.41
C ILE A 39 -9.09 5.04 -7.17
N ALA A 40 -8.88 3.74 -7.29
CA ALA A 40 -8.37 2.91 -6.20
C ALA A 40 -7.02 2.30 -6.59
N THR A 41 -6.03 2.44 -5.72
CA THR A 41 -4.68 1.90 -5.90
C THR A 41 -4.07 1.50 -4.56
N ASP A 42 -3.05 0.63 -4.59
CA ASP A 42 -2.13 0.50 -3.46
C ASP A 42 -1.18 1.72 -3.46
N GLY A 43 -0.77 2.17 -2.28
CA GLY A 43 0.30 3.15 -2.15
C GLY A 43 1.66 2.51 -2.43
N VAL A 44 1.87 1.32 -1.87
CA VAL A 44 3.00 0.44 -2.16
C VAL A 44 2.50 -0.94 -2.56
N PHE A 45 2.94 -1.42 -3.72
CA PHE A 45 2.59 -2.75 -4.22
C PHE A 45 3.45 -3.81 -3.53
N SER A 46 2.81 -4.72 -2.80
CA SER A 46 3.46 -5.67 -1.89
C SER A 46 4.42 -6.65 -2.55
N MET A 47 4.21 -6.97 -3.82
CA MET A 47 4.96 -8.01 -4.52
C MET A 47 6.30 -7.52 -5.09
N ASP A 48 6.38 -6.25 -5.43
CA ASP A 48 7.50 -5.66 -6.14
C ASP A 48 8.06 -4.39 -5.48
N GLY A 49 7.36 -3.86 -4.48
CA GLY A 49 7.78 -2.65 -3.76
C GLY A 49 7.64 -1.36 -4.57
N TYR A 50 6.93 -1.40 -5.71
CA TYR A 50 6.65 -0.16 -6.45
C TYR A 50 5.79 0.79 -5.62
N ILE A 51 6.15 2.06 -5.67
CA ILE A 51 5.40 3.14 -5.04
C ILE A 51 4.52 3.79 -6.10
N ALA A 52 3.23 3.95 -5.81
CA ALA A 52 2.30 4.61 -6.71
C ALA A 52 2.67 6.08 -6.93
N ASN A 53 2.53 6.58 -8.16
CA ASN A 53 2.70 8.00 -8.48
C ASN A 53 1.47 8.80 -8.00
N LEU A 54 1.32 8.90 -6.66
CA LEU A 54 0.14 9.55 -6.06
C LEU A 54 0.00 11.01 -6.48
N LYS A 55 1.12 11.70 -6.75
CA LYS A 55 1.03 13.10 -7.21
C LYS A 55 0.27 13.18 -8.55
N ALA A 56 0.67 12.40 -9.53
CA ALA A 56 0.01 12.38 -10.83
C ALA A 56 -1.42 11.81 -10.75
N ILE A 57 -1.66 10.82 -9.91
CA ILE A 57 -3.00 10.28 -9.65
C ILE A 57 -3.92 11.35 -9.07
N CYS A 58 -3.46 12.12 -8.07
CA CYS A 58 -4.24 13.22 -7.50
C CYS A 58 -4.48 14.36 -8.52
N ASP A 59 -3.46 14.69 -9.35
CA ASP A 59 -3.62 15.72 -10.38
C ASP A 59 -4.68 15.31 -11.43
N LEU A 60 -4.73 14.03 -11.80
CA LEU A 60 -5.78 13.48 -12.65
C LEU A 60 -7.13 13.41 -11.94
N ALA A 61 -7.17 13.04 -10.67
CA ALA A 61 -8.39 13.00 -9.89
C ALA A 61 -9.05 14.38 -9.81
N ASP A 62 -8.27 15.43 -9.54
CA ASP A 62 -8.76 16.80 -9.52
C ASP A 62 -9.31 17.22 -10.89
N ARG A 63 -8.59 16.91 -11.98
CA ARG A 63 -8.99 17.23 -13.36
C ARG A 63 -10.31 16.57 -13.77
N TYR A 64 -10.52 15.35 -13.33
CA TYR A 64 -11.69 14.55 -13.71
C TYR A 64 -12.76 14.46 -12.61
N ASP A 65 -12.73 15.31 -11.57
CA ASP A 65 -13.64 15.29 -10.42
C ASP A 65 -13.83 13.86 -9.88
N ALA A 66 -12.73 13.13 -9.71
CA ALA A 66 -12.70 11.77 -9.18
C ALA A 66 -12.24 11.77 -7.73
N LEU A 67 -12.75 10.84 -6.93
CA LEU A 67 -12.25 10.55 -5.60
C LEU A 67 -11.06 9.60 -5.71
N THR A 68 -10.16 9.66 -4.72
CA THR A 68 -8.99 8.80 -4.60
C THR A 68 -9.08 7.90 -3.37
N MET A 69 -8.74 6.63 -3.54
CA MET A 69 -8.61 5.67 -2.46
C MET A 69 -7.25 4.98 -2.56
N VAL A 70 -6.50 5.01 -1.48
CA VAL A 70 -5.16 4.43 -1.40
C VAL A 70 -5.11 3.40 -0.28
N ASP A 71 -4.68 2.19 -0.60
CA ASP A 71 -4.32 1.19 0.41
C ASP A 71 -2.85 1.39 0.80
N ASP A 72 -2.63 1.80 2.03
CA ASP A 72 -1.31 2.11 2.57
C ASP A 72 -0.76 1.03 3.51
N SER A 73 -1.32 -0.17 3.42
CA SER A 73 -0.96 -1.31 4.29
C SER A 73 0.52 -1.69 4.26
N HIS A 74 1.25 -1.34 3.20
CA HIS A 74 2.68 -1.55 3.06
C HIS A 74 3.52 -0.27 3.19
N ALA A 75 2.94 0.82 3.70
CA ALA A 75 3.62 2.10 3.81
C ALA A 75 3.43 2.78 5.19
N VAL A 76 2.23 2.66 5.78
CA VAL A 76 1.92 3.29 7.07
C VAL A 76 2.88 2.81 8.16
N GLY A 77 3.39 3.76 8.94
CA GLY A 77 4.32 3.53 10.03
C GLY A 77 5.79 3.79 9.67
N PHE A 78 6.18 3.79 8.39
CA PHE A 78 7.60 3.97 8.03
C PHE A 78 7.88 4.70 6.71
N MET A 79 6.91 4.83 5.80
CA MET A 79 7.08 5.63 4.60
C MET A 79 6.77 7.11 4.88
N GLY A 80 7.52 8.00 4.23
CA GLY A 80 7.45 9.43 4.45
C GLY A 80 8.36 9.90 5.61
N ALA A 81 8.49 11.20 5.81
CA ALA A 81 9.41 11.79 6.78
C ALA A 81 9.04 11.45 8.24
N HIS A 82 7.76 11.25 8.52
CA HIS A 82 7.23 10.94 9.85
C HIS A 82 6.50 9.59 9.90
N GLY A 83 6.63 8.75 8.85
CA GLY A 83 5.96 7.46 8.78
C GLY A 83 4.45 7.53 8.49
N ARG A 84 3.97 8.65 7.95
CA ARG A 84 2.55 8.85 7.65
C ARG A 84 2.09 8.21 6.33
N GLY A 85 2.95 7.38 5.75
CA GLY A 85 2.61 6.58 4.57
C GLY A 85 2.91 7.25 3.24
N THR A 86 2.35 6.67 2.18
CA THR A 86 2.66 7.04 0.79
C THR A 86 2.20 8.47 0.45
N ALA A 87 1.11 8.93 1.05
CA ALA A 87 0.65 10.32 0.84
C ALA A 87 1.67 11.34 1.32
N GLU A 88 2.34 11.09 2.45
CA GLU A 88 3.45 11.93 2.93
C GLU A 88 4.66 11.81 2.01
N PHE A 89 5.05 10.59 1.68
CA PHE A 89 6.20 10.32 0.80
C PHE A 89 6.08 11.04 -0.54
N CYS A 90 4.90 11.03 -1.14
CA CYS A 90 4.61 11.67 -2.43
C CYS A 90 4.26 13.18 -2.32
N GLY A 91 4.24 13.76 -1.12
CA GLY A 91 3.92 15.18 -0.91
C GLY A 91 2.46 15.53 -1.23
N VAL A 92 1.52 14.62 -1.01
CA VAL A 92 0.09 14.79 -1.33
C VAL A 92 -0.83 14.61 -0.11
N ILE A 93 -0.30 14.84 1.11
CA ILE A 93 -1.13 14.83 2.32
C ILE A 93 -2.34 15.76 2.13
N GLY A 94 -3.52 15.28 2.50
CA GLY A 94 -4.78 16.02 2.40
C GLY A 94 -5.44 15.98 1.02
N ARG A 95 -4.79 15.41 -0.01
CA ARG A 95 -5.38 15.25 -1.36
C ARG A 95 -6.00 13.88 -1.58
N VAL A 96 -5.61 12.86 -0.80
CA VAL A 96 -6.20 11.52 -0.87
C VAL A 96 -7.49 11.51 -0.06
N ASP A 97 -8.60 11.10 -0.68
CA ASP A 97 -9.93 11.13 -0.03
C ASP A 97 -10.15 10.00 0.95
N ILE A 98 -9.63 8.81 0.65
CA ILE A 98 -9.80 7.60 1.45
C ILE A 98 -8.45 6.89 1.55
N ILE A 99 -8.00 6.66 2.78
CA ILE A 99 -6.80 5.87 3.06
C ILE A 99 -7.23 4.63 3.84
N THR A 100 -6.82 3.47 3.38
CA THR A 100 -6.94 2.22 4.14
C THR A 100 -5.57 1.76 4.60
N GLY A 101 -5.52 1.07 5.72
CA GLY A 101 -4.29 0.51 6.24
C GLY A 101 -4.57 -0.66 7.17
N THR A 102 -3.52 -1.38 7.52
CA THR A 102 -3.60 -2.55 8.39
C THR A 102 -2.84 -2.32 9.69
N PHE A 103 -3.33 -2.93 10.76
CA PHE A 103 -2.60 -3.00 12.03
C PHE A 103 -1.73 -4.27 12.14
N GLY A 104 -1.86 -5.20 11.22
CA GLY A 104 -1.16 -6.49 11.24
C GLY A 104 0.24 -6.48 10.59
N LYS A 105 0.83 -5.31 10.32
CA LYS A 105 2.16 -5.17 9.72
C LYS A 105 3.03 -4.22 10.55
N ALA A 106 3.55 -3.16 9.96
CA ALA A 106 4.44 -2.19 10.65
C ALA A 106 3.81 -1.53 11.88
N MET A 107 2.49 -1.40 11.93
CA MET A 107 1.77 -0.84 13.07
C MET A 107 1.68 -1.77 14.29
N GLY A 108 2.12 -3.03 14.18
CA GLY A 108 2.32 -3.95 15.31
C GLY A 108 1.07 -4.39 16.06
N GLY A 109 -0.13 -4.11 15.58
CA GLY A 109 -1.39 -4.34 16.28
C GLY A 109 -1.94 -5.77 16.18
N ALA A 110 -1.22 -6.72 15.60
CA ALA A 110 -1.54 -8.13 15.40
C ALA A 110 -2.68 -8.40 14.39
N SER A 111 -3.79 -7.69 14.42
CA SER A 111 -4.89 -7.89 13.46
C SER A 111 -5.73 -6.62 13.25
N GLY A 112 -6.60 -6.66 12.25
CA GLY A 112 -7.48 -5.56 11.92
C GLY A 112 -6.84 -4.49 11.03
N GLY A 113 -7.57 -3.40 10.86
CA GLY A 113 -7.16 -2.29 10.03
C GLY A 113 -8.11 -1.11 10.21
N TYR A 114 -7.90 -0.09 9.40
CA TYR A 114 -8.66 1.14 9.47
C TYR A 114 -9.00 1.69 8.09
N THR A 115 -10.00 2.54 8.07
CA THR A 115 -10.27 3.43 6.96
C THR A 115 -10.30 4.86 7.50
N ALA A 116 -9.44 5.72 6.97
CA ALA A 116 -9.40 7.14 7.27
C ALA A 116 -9.93 7.93 6.07
N ALA A 117 -10.89 8.82 6.30
CA ALA A 117 -11.53 9.63 5.27
C ALA A 117 -12.21 10.85 5.88
N ARG A 118 -12.74 11.74 5.04
CA ARG A 118 -13.59 12.83 5.51
C ARG A 118 -14.83 12.31 6.22
N GLN A 119 -15.32 13.05 7.23
CA GLN A 119 -16.40 12.62 8.12
C GLN A 119 -17.64 12.07 7.39
N PRO A 120 -18.16 12.69 6.29
CA PRO A 120 -19.33 12.12 5.60
C PRO A 120 -19.10 10.73 5.00
N ILE A 121 -17.87 10.41 4.59
CA ILE A 121 -17.52 9.08 4.07
C ILE A 121 -17.48 8.08 5.24
N VAL A 122 -16.87 8.46 6.37
CA VAL A 122 -16.82 7.62 7.58
C VAL A 122 -18.23 7.32 8.09
N ASP A 123 -19.11 8.33 8.16
CA ASP A 123 -20.48 8.16 8.59
C ASP A 123 -21.26 7.24 7.64
N LEU A 124 -21.07 7.39 6.33
CA LEU A 124 -21.66 6.48 5.34
C LEU A 124 -21.16 5.03 5.55
N LEU A 125 -19.86 4.84 5.76
CA LEU A 125 -19.29 3.51 5.99
C LEU A 125 -19.85 2.87 7.26
N ARG A 126 -19.98 3.63 8.35
CA ARG A 126 -20.59 3.15 9.61
C ARG A 126 -22.03 2.68 9.45
N GLN A 127 -22.77 3.27 8.52
CA GLN A 127 -24.17 2.93 8.28
C GLN A 127 -24.38 1.86 7.20
N ARG A 128 -23.41 1.67 6.28
CA ARG A 128 -23.60 0.87 5.08
C ARG A 128 -22.57 -0.23 4.86
N SER A 129 -21.41 -0.16 5.50
CA SER A 129 -20.38 -1.19 5.38
C SER A 129 -20.79 -2.46 6.12
N ARG A 130 -21.15 -3.49 5.38
CA ARG A 130 -21.57 -4.77 5.98
C ARG A 130 -20.51 -5.39 6.90
N PRO A 131 -19.22 -5.42 6.54
CA PRO A 131 -18.20 -5.92 7.48
C PRO A 131 -18.18 -5.15 8.79
N TYR A 132 -18.34 -3.83 8.76
CA TYR A 132 -18.40 -3.03 9.99
C TYR A 132 -19.65 -3.29 10.82
N LEU A 133 -20.81 -3.44 10.16
CA LEU A 133 -22.09 -3.61 10.85
C LEU A 133 -22.30 -5.01 11.45
N PHE A 134 -21.75 -6.04 10.79
CA PHE A 134 -22.09 -7.43 11.08
C PHE A 134 -20.91 -8.29 11.53
N SER A 135 -19.69 -7.76 11.51
CA SER A 135 -18.53 -8.42 12.10
C SER A 135 -18.30 -7.95 13.54
N ASN A 136 -17.62 -8.77 14.32
CA ASN A 136 -17.19 -8.36 15.66
C ASN A 136 -16.23 -7.16 15.57
N THR A 137 -16.32 -6.30 16.57
CA THR A 137 -15.43 -5.13 16.67
C THR A 137 -13.98 -5.55 16.91
N LEU A 138 -13.05 -4.64 16.59
CA LEU A 138 -11.64 -4.81 16.92
C LEU A 138 -11.45 -4.89 18.44
N ALA A 139 -10.62 -5.82 18.90
CA ALA A 139 -10.39 -6.00 20.31
C ALA A 139 -9.79 -4.72 20.96
N PRO A 140 -10.27 -4.30 22.14
CA PRO A 140 -9.77 -3.09 22.81
C PRO A 140 -8.25 -3.08 23.03
N ALA A 141 -7.65 -4.23 23.29
CA ALA A 141 -6.19 -4.36 23.45
C ALA A 141 -5.44 -4.00 22.17
N ILE A 142 -5.98 -4.36 21.00
CA ILE A 142 -5.38 -3.99 19.70
C ILE A 142 -5.50 -2.48 19.46
N CYS A 143 -6.65 -1.89 19.80
CA CYS A 143 -6.83 -0.45 19.70
C CYS A 143 -5.83 0.30 20.59
N ALA A 144 -5.67 -0.14 21.84
CA ALA A 144 -4.73 0.47 22.79
C ALA A 144 -3.27 0.33 22.33
N ALA A 145 -2.88 -0.85 21.86
CA ALA A 145 -1.53 -1.09 21.32
C ALA A 145 -1.27 -0.21 20.07
N THR A 146 -2.25 -0.06 19.19
CA THR A 146 -2.12 0.78 18.00
C THR A 146 -2.00 2.26 18.37
N LEU A 147 -2.79 2.77 19.31
CA LEU A 147 -2.66 4.14 19.81
C LEU A 147 -1.26 4.38 20.36
N ARG A 148 -0.75 3.47 21.21
CA ARG A 148 0.62 3.60 21.73
C ARG A 148 1.67 3.52 20.62
N THR A 149 1.45 2.72 19.57
CA THR A 149 2.35 2.68 18.41
C THR A 149 2.39 4.03 17.69
N ILE A 150 1.24 4.68 17.53
CA ILE A 150 1.17 6.03 16.93
C ILE A 150 1.97 7.03 17.78
N ASP A 151 1.78 7.03 19.11
CA ASP A 151 2.56 7.89 20.00
C ASP A 151 4.07 7.68 19.83
N LEU A 152 4.52 6.41 19.77
CA LEU A 152 5.94 6.08 19.56
C LEU A 152 6.48 6.58 18.22
N LEU A 153 5.66 6.52 17.17
CA LEU A 153 6.04 7.03 15.84
C LEU A 153 6.13 8.56 15.83
N GLU A 154 5.31 9.25 16.63
CA GLU A 154 5.38 10.71 16.78
C GLU A 154 6.55 11.14 17.66
N GLU A 155 6.92 10.32 18.67
CA GLU A 155 8.06 10.59 19.56
C GLU A 155 9.42 10.47 18.84
N SER A 156 9.57 9.58 17.85
CA SER A 156 10.86 9.30 17.22
C SER A 156 10.76 8.67 15.85
N THR A 157 11.66 9.07 14.95
CA THR A 157 11.85 8.47 13.63
C THR A 157 12.91 7.36 13.60
N ALA A 158 13.56 7.05 14.71
CA ALA A 158 14.74 6.18 14.76
C ALA A 158 14.50 4.78 14.15
N LEU A 159 13.37 4.15 14.43
CA LEU A 159 13.03 2.84 13.87
C LEU A 159 12.74 2.92 12.37
N ARG A 160 12.07 3.98 11.93
CA ARG A 160 11.84 4.28 10.53
C ARG A 160 13.18 4.47 9.79
N ASP A 161 14.06 5.28 10.32
CA ASP A 161 15.37 5.56 9.73
C ASP A 161 16.20 4.27 9.63
N LYS A 162 16.12 3.43 10.65
CA LYS A 162 16.81 2.13 10.69
C LYS A 162 16.33 1.18 9.60
N VAL A 163 15.03 1.06 9.34
CA VAL A 163 14.52 0.17 8.27
C VAL A 163 14.96 0.65 6.89
N HIS A 164 14.99 1.96 6.65
CA HIS A 164 15.49 2.52 5.39
C HIS A 164 17.00 2.35 5.23
N GLU A 165 17.78 2.52 6.30
CA GLU A 165 19.22 2.23 6.29
C GLU A 165 19.48 0.75 5.96
N ASN A 166 18.79 -0.15 6.63
CA ASN A 166 18.90 -1.59 6.38
C ASN A 166 18.53 -1.95 4.93
N ALA A 167 17.48 -1.34 4.37
CA ALA A 167 17.08 -1.57 3.00
C ALA A 167 18.15 -1.11 1.99
N ARG A 168 18.73 0.07 2.20
CA ARG A 168 19.85 0.57 1.37
C ARG A 168 21.08 -0.32 1.46
N TYR A 169 21.45 -0.71 2.68
CA TYR A 169 22.56 -1.62 2.90
C TYR A 169 22.34 -2.97 2.19
N PHE A 170 21.16 -3.56 2.39
CA PHE A 170 20.82 -4.85 1.76
C PHE A 170 20.88 -4.78 0.23
N ARG A 171 20.29 -3.73 -0.38
CA ARG A 171 20.38 -3.53 -1.84
C ARG A 171 21.82 -3.47 -2.30
N ALA A 172 22.64 -2.62 -1.69
CA ALA A 172 24.03 -2.43 -2.09
C ALA A 172 24.86 -3.73 -1.97
N GLU A 173 24.66 -4.52 -0.92
CA GLU A 173 25.41 -5.77 -0.75
C GLU A 173 24.93 -6.87 -1.73
N MET A 174 23.63 -6.95 -2.01
CA MET A 174 23.09 -7.91 -2.98
C MET A 174 23.57 -7.58 -4.41
N GLU A 175 23.58 -6.32 -4.79
CA GLU A 175 24.14 -5.87 -6.09
C GLU A 175 25.62 -6.20 -6.22
N LYS A 176 26.44 -5.99 -5.16
CA LYS A 176 27.86 -6.40 -5.15
C LYS A 176 28.06 -7.90 -5.33
N LEU A 177 27.12 -8.70 -4.83
CA LEU A 177 27.10 -10.16 -5.02
C LEU A 177 26.63 -10.58 -6.41
N GLY A 178 26.23 -9.65 -7.27
CA GLY A 178 25.79 -9.90 -8.64
C GLY A 178 24.33 -10.31 -8.78
N PHE A 179 23.51 -10.10 -7.75
CA PHE A 179 22.07 -10.30 -7.87
C PHE A 179 21.40 -9.16 -8.63
N ASP A 180 20.41 -9.51 -9.44
CA ASP A 180 19.53 -8.56 -10.09
C ASP A 180 18.38 -8.20 -9.14
N LEU A 181 18.18 -6.91 -8.92
CA LEU A 181 17.14 -6.36 -8.03
C LEU A 181 16.20 -5.48 -8.82
N LEU A 182 14.89 -5.57 -8.53
CA LEU A 182 13.98 -4.55 -9.04
C LEU A 182 14.32 -3.19 -8.41
N PRO A 183 14.39 -2.12 -9.22
CA PRO A 183 14.69 -0.78 -8.74
C PRO A 183 13.59 -0.29 -7.78
N GLY A 184 13.96 0.53 -6.80
CA GLY A 184 13.00 1.12 -5.86
C GLY A 184 13.67 1.61 -4.58
N GLU A 185 12.94 2.42 -3.83
CA GLU A 185 13.38 3.00 -2.55
C GLU A 185 12.70 2.35 -1.35
N HIS A 186 11.71 1.50 -1.60
CA HIS A 186 10.97 0.82 -0.55
C HIS A 186 11.79 -0.30 0.09
N PRO A 187 11.62 -0.60 1.41
CA PRO A 187 12.25 -1.73 2.08
C PRO A 187 11.88 -3.12 1.56
N ILE A 188 10.84 -3.26 0.76
CA ILE A 188 10.62 -4.47 -0.05
C ILE A 188 11.67 -4.48 -1.16
N VAL A 189 12.53 -5.50 -1.15
CA VAL A 189 13.64 -5.66 -2.09
C VAL A 189 13.47 -6.96 -2.87
N PRO A 190 12.86 -6.94 -4.04
CA PRO A 190 12.72 -8.14 -4.86
C PRO A 190 14.07 -8.55 -5.47
N VAL A 191 14.50 -9.77 -5.17
CA VAL A 191 15.68 -10.40 -5.76
C VAL A 191 15.23 -11.29 -6.90
N MET A 192 15.65 -10.98 -8.12
CA MET A 192 15.19 -11.64 -9.34
C MET A 192 16.00 -12.90 -9.61
N LEU A 193 15.38 -14.05 -9.49
CA LEU A 193 16.02 -15.37 -9.74
C LEU A 193 15.53 -16.03 -11.03
N TYR A 194 14.47 -15.50 -11.65
CA TYR A 194 13.91 -15.86 -12.97
C TYR A 194 13.49 -17.32 -13.17
N ASP A 195 13.80 -18.23 -12.22
CA ASP A 195 13.41 -19.64 -12.25
C ASP A 195 12.75 -20.02 -10.92
N PRO A 196 11.48 -20.49 -10.93
CA PRO A 196 10.77 -20.87 -9.72
C PRO A 196 11.47 -21.96 -8.89
N LYS A 197 12.16 -22.92 -9.54
CA LYS A 197 12.88 -24.00 -8.83
C LYS A 197 14.11 -23.44 -8.13
N ILE A 198 14.85 -22.53 -8.78
CA ILE A 198 15.99 -21.85 -8.16
C ILE A 198 15.49 -21.00 -6.99
N ALA A 199 14.38 -20.28 -7.14
CA ALA A 199 13.80 -19.46 -6.09
C ALA A 199 13.38 -20.29 -4.87
N GLN A 200 12.74 -21.43 -5.07
CA GLN A 200 12.36 -22.35 -3.99
C GLN A 200 13.58 -22.93 -3.26
N GLU A 201 14.59 -23.40 -4.01
CA GLU A 201 15.82 -23.92 -3.42
C GLU A 201 16.62 -22.85 -2.69
N PHE A 202 16.69 -21.64 -3.23
CA PHE A 202 17.31 -20.50 -2.56
C PHE A 202 16.65 -20.22 -1.21
N ALA A 203 15.30 -20.14 -1.17
CA ALA A 203 14.58 -19.93 0.08
C ALA A 203 14.79 -21.06 1.09
N ARG A 204 14.76 -22.33 0.64
CA ARG A 204 15.02 -23.47 1.50
C ARG A 204 16.40 -23.36 2.17
N ARG A 205 17.44 -23.03 1.40
CA ARG A 205 18.80 -22.81 1.94
C ARG A 205 18.91 -21.62 2.86
N MET A 206 18.19 -20.53 2.56
CA MET A 206 18.16 -19.36 3.42
C MET A 206 17.48 -19.67 4.75
N LEU A 207 16.40 -20.46 4.74
CA LEU A 207 15.75 -20.93 5.98
C LEU A 207 16.70 -21.75 6.85
N GLU A 208 17.50 -22.65 6.27
CA GLU A 208 18.54 -23.42 6.98
C GLU A 208 19.59 -22.51 7.63
N LYS A 209 19.81 -21.32 7.08
CA LYS A 209 20.69 -20.28 7.64
C LYS A 209 19.95 -19.29 8.55
N LEU A 210 18.74 -19.63 8.98
CA LEU A 210 17.86 -18.82 9.85
C LEU A 210 17.48 -17.47 9.22
N SER A 211 17.44 -17.37 7.91
CA SER A 211 16.94 -16.21 7.20
C SER A 211 15.56 -16.49 6.63
N LEU A 212 14.58 -15.66 7.01
CA LEU A 212 13.22 -15.75 6.48
C LEU A 212 13.10 -14.90 5.23
N ILE A 213 12.76 -15.53 4.11
CA ILE A 213 12.44 -14.83 2.88
C ILE A 213 11.10 -15.35 2.34
N HIS A 214 10.28 -14.42 1.84
CA HIS A 214 9.08 -14.76 1.09
C HIS A 214 9.44 -15.03 -0.36
N ILE A 215 8.97 -16.17 -0.87
CA ILE A 215 8.99 -16.46 -2.30
C ILE A 215 7.61 -16.15 -2.83
N SER A 216 7.55 -15.30 -3.82
CA SER A 216 6.35 -15.13 -4.63
C SER A 216 6.64 -15.57 -6.05
N GLU A 217 5.75 -16.39 -6.58
CA GLU A 217 5.76 -16.66 -8.00
C GLU A 217 5.35 -15.40 -8.76
N PRO A 218 6.01 -15.08 -9.89
CA PRO A 218 5.59 -13.97 -10.70
C PRO A 218 4.15 -14.23 -11.20
N THR A 219 3.21 -13.49 -10.68
CA THR A 219 1.85 -13.49 -11.25
C THR A 219 1.91 -12.77 -12.60
N ARG A 220 1.63 -13.49 -13.65
CA ARG A 220 1.47 -12.97 -15.02
C ARG A 220 0.24 -12.09 -15.16
#